data_401fae27e6cd932d2ba81d70e27b9602
#
_entry.id   401fae27e6cd932d2ba81d70e27b9602
#
_cell.length_a   1.000
_cell.length_b   1.000
_cell.length_c   1.000
_cell.angle_alpha   90.00
_cell.angle_beta   90.00
_cell.angle_gamma   90.00
#
_symmetry.space_group_name_H-M   'P 1'
#
loop_
_entity.id
_entity.type
_entity.pdbx_description
1 polymer ?
#
loop_
_entity_poly.entity_id
_entity_poly.type
_entity_poly.pdbx_seq_one_letter_code
_entity_poly.pdbx_strand_id
1 'polypeptide(L)'
;MKQFNKLYLEERLEELNQKLKCHIELFVLGGGAMSYYGLKDSTRDIDVVLKSVNEYDQLINALHELEYKDVIPKHQSYLDMNTSAVLDNRDGLRWDIFVKIICNGLQLSEGMIERAEKWLSYNNVEVYAVSPEDNFVFKSITSRERDRDDMNTLFIHGLDFNNIKSEMVWQTENSNDRAWLAFFYLGLEELKEKYGVKIPYFKEFYNLACNELMDHRILYLVQQRPITTDELLKEIKESESWVKTRIKTLVKNKKIFLVDGILKLSL
;
A
#
# COMPACT_ATOMS: atom_id res chain seq x y z
N MET A 1 -2.16 0.88 -25.87
CA MET A 1 -2.88 1.81 -25.00
C MET A 1 -2.22 3.17 -25.09
N LYS A 2 -3.01 4.24 -25.11
CA LYS A 2 -2.51 5.62 -25.07
C LYS A 2 -1.78 5.88 -23.75
N GLN A 3 -0.78 6.73 -23.77
CA GLN A 3 -0.02 7.16 -22.60
C GLN A 3 -0.10 8.67 -22.51
N PHE A 4 -0.07 9.20 -21.29
CA PHE A 4 -0.28 10.59 -20.98
C PHE A 4 0.90 11.11 -20.18
N ASN A 5 1.46 12.24 -20.60
CA ASN A 5 2.58 12.89 -19.92
C ASN A 5 2.07 13.75 -18.74
N LYS A 6 3.02 14.26 -17.95
CA LYS A 6 2.75 15.09 -16.77
C LYS A 6 1.87 16.31 -17.12
N LEU A 7 2.16 17.02 -18.21
CA LEU A 7 1.41 18.21 -18.60
C LEU A 7 -0.07 17.88 -18.87
N TYR A 8 -0.35 16.78 -19.57
CA TYR A 8 -1.72 16.35 -19.80
C TYR A 8 -2.46 16.02 -18.49
N LEU A 9 -1.77 15.42 -17.53
CA LEU A 9 -2.37 15.15 -16.21
C LEU A 9 -2.71 16.46 -15.49
N GLU A 10 -1.82 17.44 -15.51
CA GLU A 10 -2.01 18.75 -14.89
C GLU A 10 -3.21 19.49 -15.50
N GLU A 11 -3.38 19.45 -16.83
CA GLU A 11 -4.55 20.01 -17.51
C GLU A 11 -5.86 19.34 -17.04
N ARG A 12 -5.87 18.01 -16.87
CA ARG A 12 -7.08 17.29 -16.39
C ARG A 12 -7.39 17.61 -14.92
N LEU A 13 -6.36 17.82 -14.10
CA LEU A 13 -6.51 18.24 -12.71
C LEU A 13 -7.02 19.69 -12.59
N GLU A 14 -6.61 20.58 -13.50
CA GLU A 14 -7.16 21.94 -13.58
C GLU A 14 -8.63 21.93 -14.00
N GLU A 15 -9.02 21.13 -14.98
CA GLU A 15 -10.44 20.96 -15.36
C GLU A 15 -11.27 20.40 -14.20
N LEU A 16 -10.72 19.44 -13.45
CA LEU A 16 -11.37 18.90 -12.26
C LEU A 16 -11.63 20.00 -11.22
N ASN A 17 -10.64 20.87 -10.95
CA ASN A 17 -10.80 21.99 -10.03
C ASN A 17 -12.01 22.89 -10.38
N GLN A 18 -12.30 23.08 -11.69
CA GLN A 18 -13.43 23.91 -12.13
C GLN A 18 -14.79 23.26 -11.87
N LYS A 19 -14.84 21.95 -11.67
CA LYS A 19 -16.08 21.18 -11.44
C LYS A 19 -16.32 20.85 -9.97
N LEU A 20 -15.29 20.85 -9.15
CA LEU A 20 -15.42 20.62 -7.73
C LEU A 20 -16.17 21.76 -7.04
N LYS A 21 -17.11 21.39 -6.16
CA LYS A 21 -17.95 22.32 -5.39
C LYS A 21 -17.44 22.61 -3.99
N CYS A 22 -16.49 21.82 -3.52
CA CYS A 22 -15.80 22.00 -2.26
C CYS A 22 -14.34 21.59 -2.39
N HIS A 23 -13.53 21.98 -1.42
CA HIS A 23 -12.12 21.65 -1.38
C HIS A 23 -11.92 20.17 -1.05
N ILE A 24 -11.03 19.50 -1.83
CA ILE A 24 -10.59 18.12 -1.59
C ILE A 24 -9.08 18.01 -1.71
N GLU A 25 -8.50 16.98 -1.11
CA GLU A 25 -7.09 16.64 -1.24
C GLU A 25 -6.92 15.28 -1.96
N LEU A 26 -6.10 15.28 -3.00
CA LEU A 26 -5.79 14.09 -3.80
C LEU A 26 -4.36 13.63 -3.56
N PHE A 27 -4.17 12.41 -3.12
CA PHE A 27 -2.84 11.80 -3.00
C PHE A 27 -2.61 10.88 -4.20
N VAL A 28 -1.83 11.37 -5.17
CA VAL A 28 -1.48 10.62 -6.39
C VAL A 28 -0.38 9.63 -6.09
N LEU A 29 -0.56 8.39 -6.54
CA LEU A 29 0.41 7.30 -6.42
C LEU A 29 0.70 6.68 -7.79
N GLY A 30 1.41 5.57 -7.82
CA GLY A 30 1.66 4.81 -9.05
C GLY A 30 2.48 5.58 -10.09
N GLY A 31 2.10 5.42 -11.34
CA GLY A 31 2.78 6.06 -12.48
C GLY A 31 2.65 7.58 -12.48
N GLY A 32 1.55 8.13 -11.96
CA GLY A 32 1.31 9.57 -11.84
C GLY A 32 2.32 10.24 -10.90
N ALA A 33 2.52 9.68 -9.70
CA ALA A 33 3.53 10.18 -8.76
C ALA A 33 4.94 10.06 -9.34
N MET A 34 5.28 8.95 -10.00
CA MET A 34 6.57 8.80 -10.67
C MET A 34 6.79 9.86 -11.75
N SER A 35 5.74 10.24 -12.49
CA SER A 35 5.82 11.32 -13.49
C SER A 35 6.04 12.68 -12.84
N TYR A 36 5.47 12.93 -11.67
CA TYR A 36 5.75 14.15 -10.89
C TYR A 36 7.24 14.29 -10.57
N TYR A 37 7.86 13.21 -10.07
CA TYR A 37 9.31 13.17 -9.75
C TYR A 37 10.23 13.08 -10.98
N GLY A 38 9.69 13.06 -12.19
CA GLY A 38 10.48 12.91 -13.41
C GLY A 38 11.09 11.50 -13.60
N LEU A 39 10.52 10.50 -12.93
CA LEU A 39 10.98 9.11 -12.98
C LEU A 39 10.25 8.29 -14.05
N LYS A 40 9.25 8.90 -14.69
CA LYS A 40 8.46 8.27 -15.73
C LYS A 40 7.93 9.34 -16.70
N ASP A 41 8.17 9.17 -17.99
CA ASP A 41 7.76 10.14 -19.00
C ASP A 41 6.24 10.21 -19.18
N SER A 42 5.54 9.10 -18.91
CA SER A 42 4.11 8.99 -19.12
C SER A 42 3.48 7.88 -18.30
N THR A 43 2.18 8.02 -18.02
CA THR A 43 1.34 7.00 -17.39
C THR A 43 0.10 6.71 -18.23
N ARG A 44 -0.65 5.68 -17.89
CA ARG A 44 -1.93 5.30 -18.53
C ARG A 44 -3.13 5.72 -17.71
N ASP A 45 -2.93 5.90 -16.43
CA ASP A 45 -3.92 6.07 -15.40
C ASP A 45 -3.47 7.09 -14.36
N ILE A 46 -4.43 7.61 -13.62
CA ILE A 46 -4.22 8.42 -12.42
C ILE A 46 -4.71 7.56 -11.26
N ASP A 47 -3.77 7.01 -10.49
CA ASP A 47 -4.07 6.34 -9.24
C ASP A 47 -4.15 7.38 -8.13
N VAL A 48 -5.28 7.49 -7.42
CA VAL A 48 -5.45 8.45 -6.32
C VAL A 48 -6.04 7.81 -5.08
N VAL A 49 -5.61 8.27 -3.92
CA VAL A 49 -6.24 7.93 -2.66
C VAL A 49 -6.75 9.18 -1.96
N LEU A 50 -7.93 9.08 -1.37
CA LEU A 50 -8.68 10.12 -0.67
C LEU A 50 -8.73 9.80 0.82
N LYS A 51 -8.81 10.84 1.64
CA LYS A 51 -8.90 10.71 3.10
C LYS A 51 -10.29 10.31 3.58
N SER A 52 -11.34 10.57 2.80
CA SER A 52 -12.73 10.39 3.24
C SER A 52 -13.69 10.02 2.10
N VAL A 53 -14.81 9.41 2.49
CA VAL A 53 -15.93 9.13 1.57
C VAL A 53 -16.54 10.44 1.04
N ASN A 54 -16.57 11.51 1.82
CA ASN A 54 -17.09 12.79 1.35
C ASN A 54 -16.26 13.36 0.19
N GLU A 55 -14.93 13.29 0.27
CA GLU A 55 -14.04 13.70 -0.84
C GLU A 55 -14.25 12.81 -2.07
N TYR A 56 -14.46 11.50 -1.85
CA TYR A 56 -14.77 10.55 -2.91
C TYR A 56 -16.05 10.94 -3.65
N ASP A 57 -17.15 11.23 -2.94
CA ASP A 57 -18.43 11.62 -3.56
C ASP A 57 -18.27 12.91 -4.38
N GLN A 58 -17.48 13.89 -3.89
CA GLN A 58 -17.19 15.13 -4.61
C GLN A 58 -16.37 14.86 -5.88
N LEU A 59 -15.34 14.01 -5.79
CA LEU A 59 -14.50 13.64 -6.94
C LEU A 59 -15.33 12.93 -8.01
N ILE A 60 -16.12 11.91 -7.64
CA ILE A 60 -16.96 11.15 -8.57
C ILE A 60 -17.93 12.07 -9.30
N ASN A 61 -18.64 12.95 -8.58
CA ASN A 61 -19.58 13.87 -9.18
C ASN A 61 -18.88 14.82 -10.19
N ALA A 62 -17.72 15.37 -9.83
CA ALA A 62 -16.96 16.24 -10.71
C ALA A 62 -16.44 15.52 -11.97
N LEU A 63 -15.98 14.26 -11.83
CA LEU A 63 -15.54 13.43 -12.96
C LEU A 63 -16.71 13.10 -13.90
N HIS A 64 -17.91 12.81 -13.37
CA HIS A 64 -19.10 12.62 -14.21
C HIS A 64 -19.49 13.90 -14.94
N GLU A 65 -19.38 15.08 -14.32
CA GLU A 65 -19.59 16.37 -15.00
C GLU A 65 -18.57 16.63 -16.13
N LEU A 66 -17.36 16.01 -16.03
CA LEU A 66 -16.32 16.01 -17.07
C LEU A 66 -16.48 14.86 -18.08
N GLU A 67 -17.62 14.19 -18.10
CA GLU A 67 -17.95 13.08 -19.00
C GLU A 67 -17.11 11.81 -18.83
N TYR A 68 -16.39 11.65 -17.69
CA TYR A 68 -15.82 10.36 -17.33
C TYR A 68 -16.94 9.36 -17.02
N LYS A 69 -16.72 8.10 -17.38
CA LYS A 69 -17.70 7.01 -17.24
C LYS A 69 -17.16 5.92 -16.36
N ASP A 70 -18.02 5.35 -15.52
CA ASP A 70 -17.70 4.19 -14.71
C ASP A 70 -17.31 3.00 -15.59
N VAL A 71 -16.22 2.35 -15.22
CA VAL A 71 -15.69 1.17 -15.87
C VAL A 71 -15.68 0.00 -14.90
N ILE A 72 -16.25 -1.13 -15.30
CA ILE A 72 -16.12 -2.38 -14.55
C ILE A 72 -14.80 -3.03 -14.97
N PRO A 73 -13.82 -3.14 -14.04
CA PRO A 73 -12.55 -3.78 -14.35
C PRO A 73 -12.75 -5.25 -14.73
N LYS A 74 -12.21 -5.68 -15.87
CA LYS A 74 -12.32 -7.06 -16.35
C LYS A 74 -11.19 -7.98 -15.88
N HIS A 75 -10.09 -7.41 -15.38
CA HIS A 75 -8.91 -8.16 -14.95
C HIS A 75 -8.91 -8.42 -13.45
N GLN A 76 -8.60 -9.65 -13.06
CA GLN A 76 -8.53 -10.08 -11.67
C GLN A 76 -7.62 -9.18 -10.82
N SER A 77 -6.50 -8.71 -11.38
CA SER A 77 -5.58 -7.80 -10.68
C SER A 77 -6.21 -6.49 -10.19
N TYR A 78 -7.30 -6.03 -10.80
CA TYR A 78 -8.06 -4.86 -10.32
C TYR A 78 -9.01 -5.20 -9.18
N LEU A 79 -9.64 -6.38 -9.27
CA LEU A 79 -10.47 -6.89 -8.18
C LEU A 79 -9.61 -7.11 -6.93
N ASP A 80 -8.38 -7.58 -7.13
CA ASP A 80 -7.41 -7.79 -6.04
C ASP A 80 -6.90 -6.48 -5.43
N MET A 81 -6.95 -5.37 -6.16
CA MET A 81 -6.57 -4.04 -5.65
C MET A 81 -7.67 -3.38 -4.83
N ASN A 82 -8.92 -3.84 -4.96
CA ASN A 82 -10.10 -3.29 -4.28
C ASN A 82 -10.24 -1.76 -4.46
N THR A 83 -10.15 -1.30 -5.72
CA THR A 83 -10.42 0.10 -6.04
C THR A 83 -11.87 0.46 -5.70
N SER A 84 -12.08 1.65 -5.11
CA SER A 84 -13.43 2.13 -4.79
C SER A 84 -14.22 2.49 -6.04
N ALA A 85 -13.55 3.05 -7.06
CA ALA A 85 -14.12 3.29 -8.39
C ALA A 85 -13.02 3.29 -9.45
N VAL A 86 -13.43 2.97 -10.68
CA VAL A 86 -12.63 3.12 -11.89
C VAL A 86 -13.45 3.90 -12.91
N LEU A 87 -12.93 5.02 -13.39
CA LEU A 87 -13.57 5.83 -14.43
C LEU A 87 -12.59 6.07 -15.58
N ASP A 88 -13.11 6.15 -16.81
CA ASP A 88 -12.33 6.56 -17.96
C ASP A 88 -13.02 7.67 -18.78
N ASN A 89 -12.24 8.41 -19.57
CA ASN A 89 -12.74 9.39 -20.52
C ASN A 89 -12.64 8.88 -21.96
N ARG A 90 -13.13 9.66 -22.91
CA ARG A 90 -13.06 9.36 -24.34
C ARG A 90 -11.64 9.21 -24.89
N ASP A 91 -10.68 9.87 -24.25
CA ASP A 91 -9.25 9.76 -24.62
C ASP A 91 -8.59 8.48 -24.11
N GLY A 92 -9.24 7.77 -23.19
CA GLY A 92 -8.76 6.56 -22.55
C GLY A 92 -7.87 6.82 -21.34
N LEU A 93 -7.83 8.06 -20.80
CA LEU A 93 -7.27 8.32 -19.47
C LEU A 93 -8.22 7.75 -18.43
N ARG A 94 -7.65 6.97 -17.51
CA ARG A 94 -8.41 6.30 -16.47
C ARG A 94 -8.03 6.84 -15.10
N TRP A 95 -9.02 6.91 -14.22
CA TRP A 95 -8.83 7.14 -12.79
C TRP A 95 -9.08 5.84 -12.03
N ASP A 96 -8.10 5.44 -11.22
CA ASP A 96 -8.21 4.35 -10.25
C ASP A 96 -8.27 4.99 -8.86
N ILE A 97 -9.46 4.96 -8.23
CA ILE A 97 -9.77 5.76 -7.04
C ILE A 97 -9.88 4.85 -5.82
N PHE A 98 -9.17 5.24 -4.75
CA PHE A 98 -9.17 4.57 -3.46
C PHE A 98 -9.65 5.53 -2.36
N VAL A 99 -10.23 4.98 -1.29
CA VAL A 99 -10.61 5.72 -0.09
C VAL A 99 -9.94 5.09 1.12
N LYS A 100 -8.98 5.79 1.71
CA LYS A 100 -8.17 5.38 2.87
C LYS A 100 -7.36 4.10 2.67
N ILE A 101 -7.92 3.08 2.02
CA ILE A 101 -7.36 1.75 1.85
C ILE A 101 -6.92 1.57 0.41
N ILE A 102 -5.69 1.13 0.22
CA ILE A 102 -5.01 0.95 -1.06
C ILE A 102 -4.59 -0.52 -1.17
N CYS A 103 -4.63 -1.07 -2.38
CA CYS A 103 -4.16 -2.44 -2.66
C CYS A 103 -4.76 -3.50 -1.71
N ASN A 104 -6.04 -3.38 -1.41
CA ASN A 104 -6.82 -4.31 -0.58
C ASN A 104 -6.33 -4.44 0.87
N GLY A 105 -5.76 -3.38 1.43
CA GLY A 105 -5.48 -3.38 2.86
C GLY A 105 -4.44 -2.41 3.38
N LEU A 106 -3.49 -1.95 2.57
CA LEU A 106 -2.60 -0.87 3.00
C LEU A 106 -3.40 0.42 3.22
N GLN A 107 -3.02 1.18 4.24
CA GLN A 107 -3.70 2.43 4.56
C GLN A 107 -2.85 3.63 4.13
N LEU A 108 -3.52 4.71 3.75
CA LEU A 108 -2.89 6.03 3.67
C LEU A 108 -2.57 6.48 5.09
N SER A 109 -1.35 6.24 5.56
CA SER A 109 -0.90 6.59 6.91
C SER A 109 -0.64 8.09 7.05
N GLU A 110 -0.66 8.61 8.28
CA GLU A 110 -0.22 9.98 8.55
C GLU A 110 1.24 10.20 8.09
N GLY A 111 2.11 9.20 8.26
CA GLY A 111 3.48 9.27 7.76
C GLY A 111 3.57 9.42 6.24
N MET A 112 2.73 8.72 5.47
CA MET A 112 2.63 8.90 4.02
C MET A 112 2.12 10.30 3.64
N ILE A 113 1.13 10.81 4.38
CA ILE A 113 0.60 12.17 4.17
C ILE A 113 1.69 13.22 4.43
N GLU A 114 2.45 13.07 5.51
CA GLU A 114 3.54 14.00 5.87
C GLU A 114 4.70 13.99 4.86
N ARG A 115 5.00 12.83 4.26
CA ARG A 115 6.06 12.69 3.25
C ARG A 115 5.61 13.07 1.84
N ALA A 116 4.31 13.19 1.59
CA ALA A 116 3.81 13.54 0.27
C ALA A 116 4.16 14.97 -0.10
N GLU A 117 4.61 15.18 -1.34
CA GLU A 117 4.97 16.50 -1.85
C GLU A 117 3.80 17.16 -2.57
N LYS A 118 3.57 18.44 -2.28
CA LYS A 118 2.53 19.21 -2.96
C LYS A 118 2.89 19.40 -4.43
N TRP A 119 2.07 18.85 -5.31
CA TRP A 119 2.23 18.97 -6.77
C TRP A 119 1.50 20.20 -7.31
N LEU A 120 0.20 20.34 -7.01
CA LEU A 120 -0.66 21.43 -7.49
C LEU A 120 -1.52 21.96 -6.34
N SER A 121 -1.82 23.26 -6.42
CA SER A 121 -2.72 23.90 -5.46
C SER A 121 -3.67 24.82 -6.23
N TYR A 122 -4.95 24.48 -6.20
CA TYR A 122 -6.04 25.24 -6.77
C TYR A 122 -7.07 25.58 -5.69
N ASN A 123 -8.12 26.33 -6.05
CA ASN A 123 -9.14 26.75 -5.07
C ASN A 123 -9.89 25.58 -4.43
N ASN A 124 -10.24 24.57 -5.24
CA ASN A 124 -11.06 23.44 -4.81
C ASN A 124 -10.32 22.10 -4.79
N VAL A 125 -9.06 22.06 -5.18
CA VAL A 125 -8.25 20.83 -5.09
C VAL A 125 -6.80 21.12 -4.75
N GLU A 126 -6.27 20.40 -3.78
CA GLU A 126 -4.84 20.24 -3.58
C GLU A 126 -4.42 18.82 -4.02
N VAL A 127 -3.35 18.77 -4.80
CA VAL A 127 -2.81 17.52 -5.32
C VAL A 127 -1.44 17.29 -4.73
N TYR A 128 -1.25 16.13 -4.14
CA TYR A 128 0.01 15.67 -3.56
C TYR A 128 0.51 14.45 -4.31
N ALA A 129 1.80 14.38 -4.57
CA ALA A 129 2.45 13.15 -5.02
C ALA A 129 2.97 12.40 -3.79
N VAL A 130 2.57 11.13 -3.62
CA VAL A 130 3.16 10.30 -2.56
C VAL A 130 4.67 10.17 -2.78
N SER A 131 5.42 10.03 -1.69
CA SER A 131 6.88 9.96 -1.75
C SER A 131 7.37 8.77 -2.60
N PRO A 132 8.59 8.82 -3.15
CA PRO A 132 9.19 7.68 -3.84
C PRO A 132 9.24 6.43 -2.97
N GLU A 133 9.48 6.56 -1.66
CA GLU A 133 9.49 5.48 -0.67
C GLU A 133 8.14 4.80 -0.56
N ASP A 134 7.07 5.59 -0.41
CA ASP A 134 5.71 5.07 -0.26
C ASP A 134 5.23 4.44 -1.58
N ASN A 135 5.57 5.04 -2.71
CA ASN A 135 5.29 4.46 -4.01
C ASN A 135 6.03 3.13 -4.22
N PHE A 136 7.27 3.02 -3.74
CA PHE A 136 8.02 1.76 -3.74
C PHE A 136 7.34 0.69 -2.88
N VAL A 137 6.80 1.05 -1.71
CA VAL A 137 6.00 0.14 -0.86
C VAL A 137 4.79 -0.40 -1.63
N PHE A 138 3.99 0.47 -2.26
CA PHE A 138 2.82 0.02 -3.04
C PHE A 138 3.18 -0.89 -4.21
N LYS A 139 4.30 -0.62 -4.89
CA LYS A 139 4.79 -1.44 -6.00
C LYS A 139 5.29 -2.81 -5.55
N SER A 140 5.90 -2.88 -4.36
CA SER A 140 6.52 -4.11 -3.85
C SER A 140 5.52 -5.20 -3.49
N ILE A 141 4.32 -4.84 -3.03
CA ILE A 141 3.29 -5.79 -2.59
C ILE A 141 2.42 -6.34 -3.73
N THR A 142 2.58 -5.84 -4.94
CA THR A 142 1.86 -6.35 -6.12
C THR A 142 2.66 -7.49 -6.77
N SER A 143 1.98 -8.35 -7.53
CA SER A 143 2.61 -9.43 -8.30
C SER A 143 2.81 -9.08 -9.78
N ARG A 144 2.65 -7.80 -10.17
CA ARG A 144 2.75 -7.39 -11.58
C ARG A 144 4.21 -7.18 -11.97
N GLU A 145 4.65 -7.83 -13.05
CA GLU A 145 6.03 -7.74 -13.54
C GLU A 145 6.50 -6.29 -13.80
N ARG A 146 5.63 -5.47 -14.38
CA ARG A 146 5.93 -4.04 -14.64
C ARG A 146 6.21 -3.23 -13.35
N ASP A 147 5.66 -3.65 -12.22
CA ASP A 147 5.90 -2.95 -10.95
C ASP A 147 7.32 -3.19 -10.46
N ARG A 148 7.97 -4.31 -10.85
CA ARG A 148 9.39 -4.54 -10.57
C ARG A 148 10.29 -3.60 -11.39
N ASP A 149 9.88 -3.24 -12.61
CA ASP A 149 10.60 -2.23 -13.42
C ASP A 149 10.46 -0.83 -12.77
N ASP A 150 9.25 -0.49 -12.33
CA ASP A 150 8.99 0.75 -11.61
C ASP A 150 9.77 0.80 -10.27
N MET A 151 9.82 -0.32 -9.52
CA MET A 151 10.63 -0.43 -8.29
C MET A 151 12.11 -0.21 -8.55
N ASN A 152 12.66 -0.76 -9.63
CA ASN A 152 14.06 -0.55 -10.00
C ASN A 152 14.34 0.92 -10.33
N THR A 153 13.44 1.59 -11.03
CA THR A 153 13.56 3.03 -11.33
C THR A 153 13.57 3.86 -10.04
N LEU A 154 12.65 3.59 -9.11
CA LEU A 154 12.59 4.22 -7.78
C LEU A 154 13.86 3.94 -6.97
N PHE A 155 14.34 2.69 -6.98
CA PHE A 155 15.55 2.29 -6.27
C PHE A 155 16.80 3.04 -6.76
N ILE A 156 16.96 3.19 -8.09
CA ILE A 156 18.09 3.93 -8.69
C ILE A 156 18.00 5.43 -8.38
N HIS A 157 16.81 5.99 -8.27
CA HIS A 157 16.61 7.37 -7.87
C HIS A 157 17.20 7.67 -6.48
N GLY A 158 17.22 6.69 -5.60
CA GLY A 158 17.69 6.78 -4.22
C GLY A 158 16.51 6.88 -3.24
N LEU A 159 16.42 5.89 -2.34
CA LEU A 159 15.33 5.76 -1.37
C LEU A 159 15.88 5.76 0.06
N ASP A 160 15.18 6.40 0.98
CA ASP A 160 15.43 6.23 2.41
C ASP A 160 14.74 4.95 2.92
N PHE A 161 15.52 3.88 3.03
CA PHE A 161 15.03 2.61 3.53
C PHE A 161 14.64 2.62 5.03
N ASN A 162 14.99 3.66 5.80
CA ASN A 162 14.47 3.83 7.16
C ASN A 162 12.99 4.24 7.11
N ASN A 163 12.61 5.14 6.21
CA ASN A 163 11.23 5.53 6.00
C ASN A 163 10.41 4.32 5.53
N ILE A 164 10.90 3.57 4.55
CA ILE A 164 10.26 2.33 4.06
C ILE A 164 10.07 1.32 5.21
N LYS A 165 11.09 1.09 6.03
CA LYS A 165 11.01 0.15 7.15
C LYS A 165 9.99 0.60 8.19
N SER A 166 10.03 1.87 8.58
CA SER A 166 9.09 2.43 9.55
C SER A 166 7.65 2.34 9.05
N GLU A 167 7.42 2.65 7.77
CA GLU A 167 6.11 2.54 7.14
C GLU A 167 5.62 1.10 7.11
N MET A 168 6.46 0.15 6.69
CA MET A 168 6.06 -1.26 6.62
C MET A 168 5.73 -1.85 8.00
N VAL A 169 6.47 -1.47 9.06
CA VAL A 169 6.13 -1.86 10.44
C VAL A 169 4.80 -1.27 10.85
N TRP A 170 4.57 0.03 10.58
CA TRP A 170 3.29 0.69 10.86
C TRP A 170 2.13 0.00 10.13
N GLN A 171 2.30 -0.34 8.86
CA GLN A 171 1.27 -1.02 8.06
C GLN A 171 0.92 -2.40 8.65
N THR A 172 1.91 -3.16 9.12
CA THR A 172 1.70 -4.46 9.77
C THR A 172 0.87 -4.35 11.06
N GLU A 173 1.02 -3.24 11.78
CA GLU A 173 0.32 -3.02 13.05
C GLU A 173 -1.09 -2.42 12.88
N ASN A 174 -1.33 -1.65 11.83
CA ASN A 174 -2.51 -0.81 11.66
C ASN A 174 -3.40 -1.19 10.46
N SER A 175 -2.90 -1.98 9.53
CA SER A 175 -3.66 -2.45 8.37
C SER A 175 -4.39 -3.77 8.70
N ASN A 176 -5.10 -4.34 7.71
CA ASN A 176 -5.77 -5.63 7.88
C ASN A 176 -4.78 -6.77 8.15
N ASP A 177 -5.28 -7.93 8.62
CA ASP A 177 -4.49 -9.11 9.00
C ASP A 177 -3.84 -9.84 7.81
N ARG A 178 -3.22 -9.10 6.90
CA ARG A 178 -2.38 -9.69 5.85
C ARG A 178 -0.91 -9.67 6.28
N ALA A 179 -0.12 -10.60 5.77
CA ALA A 179 1.31 -10.67 6.02
C ALA A 179 2.07 -9.64 5.15
N TRP A 180 1.93 -8.35 5.46
CA TRP A 180 2.44 -7.26 4.63
C TRP A 180 3.95 -7.23 4.50
N LEU A 181 4.68 -7.52 5.58
CA LEU A 181 6.15 -7.64 5.54
C LEU A 181 6.60 -8.83 4.68
N ALA A 182 5.84 -9.94 4.71
CA ALA A 182 6.15 -11.08 3.85
C ALA A 182 5.91 -10.75 2.36
N PHE A 183 4.81 -10.10 2.00
CA PHE A 183 4.58 -9.64 0.63
C PHE A 183 5.63 -8.63 0.18
N PHE A 184 5.96 -7.68 1.02
CA PHE A 184 7.01 -6.69 0.76
C PHE A 184 8.36 -7.38 0.52
N TYR A 185 8.76 -8.31 1.38
CA TYR A 185 10.01 -9.04 1.26
C TYR A 185 10.08 -9.86 -0.05
N LEU A 186 9.00 -10.53 -0.44
CA LEU A 186 8.93 -11.23 -1.73
C LEU A 186 9.16 -10.28 -2.90
N GLY A 187 8.55 -9.08 -2.88
CA GLY A 187 8.81 -8.04 -3.88
C GLY A 187 10.27 -7.59 -3.92
N LEU A 188 10.95 -7.51 -2.77
CA LEU A 188 12.39 -7.23 -2.70
C LEU A 188 13.24 -8.37 -3.27
N GLU A 189 12.87 -9.64 -3.02
CA GLU A 189 13.54 -10.80 -3.60
C GLU A 189 13.46 -10.77 -5.13
N GLU A 190 12.26 -10.59 -5.69
CA GLU A 190 12.04 -10.50 -7.13
C GLU A 190 12.82 -9.32 -7.75
N LEU A 191 12.86 -8.16 -7.10
CA LEU A 191 13.67 -7.02 -7.53
C LEU A 191 15.15 -7.38 -7.57
N LYS A 192 15.65 -8.00 -6.50
CA LYS A 192 17.06 -8.42 -6.39
C LYS A 192 17.40 -9.49 -7.43
N GLU A 193 16.54 -10.46 -7.67
CA GLU A 193 16.76 -11.52 -8.65
C GLU A 193 16.78 -10.95 -10.07
N LYS A 194 15.83 -10.05 -10.39
CA LYS A 194 15.71 -9.47 -11.74
C LYS A 194 16.83 -8.50 -12.08
N TYR A 195 17.29 -7.67 -11.12
CA TYR A 195 18.20 -6.55 -11.39
C TYR A 195 19.57 -6.67 -10.71
N GLY A 196 19.81 -7.67 -9.86
CA GLY A 196 21.07 -7.87 -9.17
C GLY A 196 21.42 -6.76 -8.16
N VAL A 197 20.43 -5.99 -7.70
CA VAL A 197 20.64 -4.85 -6.82
C VAL A 197 20.95 -5.27 -5.37
N LYS A 198 21.76 -4.46 -4.67
CA LYS A 198 22.07 -4.66 -3.25
C LYS A 198 21.11 -3.82 -2.41
N ILE A 199 20.05 -4.45 -1.90
CA ILE A 199 19.01 -3.79 -1.12
C ILE A 199 19.48 -3.53 0.31
N PRO A 200 19.37 -2.29 0.84
CA PRO A 200 19.61 -2.00 2.25
C PRO A 200 18.68 -2.78 3.16
N TYR A 201 19.14 -3.17 4.35
CA TYR A 201 18.35 -3.89 5.36
C TYR A 201 17.70 -5.21 4.88
N PHE A 202 18.11 -5.80 3.75
CA PHE A 202 17.48 -6.98 3.16
C PHE A 202 17.31 -8.14 4.14
N LYS A 203 18.36 -8.45 4.92
CA LYS A 203 18.30 -9.50 5.97
C LYS A 203 17.36 -9.13 7.11
N GLU A 204 17.27 -7.85 7.44
CA GLU A 204 16.35 -7.37 8.49
C GLU A 204 14.90 -7.51 8.04
N PHE A 205 14.57 -7.13 6.79
CA PHE A 205 13.25 -7.36 6.23
C PHE A 205 12.87 -8.84 6.16
N TYR A 206 13.80 -9.71 5.82
CA TYR A 206 13.59 -11.17 5.93
C TYR A 206 13.20 -11.59 7.35
N ASN A 207 13.95 -11.14 8.36
CA ASN A 207 13.65 -11.48 9.76
C ASN A 207 12.28 -10.92 10.21
N LEU A 208 11.93 -9.71 9.78
CA LEU A 208 10.64 -9.11 10.08
C LEU A 208 9.50 -9.91 9.43
N ALA A 209 9.64 -10.29 8.17
CA ALA A 209 8.68 -11.13 7.44
C ALA A 209 8.49 -12.51 8.11
N CYS A 210 9.60 -13.16 8.50
CA CYS A 210 9.54 -14.43 9.23
C CYS A 210 8.81 -14.29 10.58
N ASN A 211 9.07 -13.20 11.30
CA ASN A 211 8.40 -12.92 12.57
C ASN A 211 6.89 -12.70 12.39
N GLU A 212 6.51 -11.94 11.37
CA GLU A 212 5.10 -11.71 11.04
C GLU A 212 4.37 -13.03 10.70
N LEU A 213 4.97 -13.86 9.84
CA LEU A 213 4.41 -15.17 9.50
C LEU A 213 4.28 -16.09 10.72
N MET A 214 5.25 -16.05 11.65
CA MET A 214 5.17 -16.78 12.91
C MET A 214 4.03 -16.25 13.78
N ASP A 215 3.84 -14.93 13.87
CA ASP A 215 2.75 -14.33 14.60
C ASP A 215 1.39 -14.76 14.05
N HIS A 216 1.22 -14.69 12.72
CA HIS A 216 0.02 -15.20 12.06
C HIS A 216 -0.23 -16.68 12.37
N ARG A 217 0.82 -17.51 12.35
CA ARG A 217 0.70 -18.94 12.69
C ARG A 217 0.26 -19.15 14.13
N ILE A 218 0.83 -18.41 15.08
CA ILE A 218 0.46 -18.50 16.51
C ILE A 218 -0.99 -18.04 16.68
N LEU A 219 -1.37 -16.88 16.14
CA LEU A 219 -2.72 -16.34 16.23
C LEU A 219 -3.75 -17.30 15.65
N TYR A 220 -3.47 -17.89 14.49
CA TYR A 220 -4.33 -18.88 13.87
C TYR A 220 -4.58 -20.09 14.81
N LEU A 221 -3.53 -20.66 15.40
CA LEU A 221 -3.66 -21.80 16.30
C LEU A 221 -4.43 -21.46 17.57
N VAL A 222 -4.18 -20.29 18.15
CA VAL A 222 -4.90 -19.79 19.34
C VAL A 222 -6.38 -19.52 19.03
N GLN A 223 -6.69 -19.11 17.80
CA GLN A 223 -8.07 -18.89 17.33
C GLN A 223 -8.87 -20.20 17.20
N GLN A 224 -8.22 -21.28 16.74
CA GLN A 224 -8.90 -22.57 16.54
C GLN A 224 -9.37 -23.19 17.86
N ARG A 225 -8.58 -23.06 18.93
CA ARG A 225 -8.89 -23.58 20.27
C ARG A 225 -8.01 -22.93 21.34
N PRO A 226 -8.46 -22.89 22.60
CA PRO A 226 -7.58 -22.61 23.73
C PRO A 226 -6.40 -23.59 23.72
N ILE A 227 -5.17 -23.09 23.79
CA ILE A 227 -3.95 -23.89 23.66
C ILE A 227 -2.91 -23.44 24.67
N THR A 228 -2.21 -24.41 25.30
CA THR A 228 -1.08 -24.10 26.17
C THR A 228 0.18 -23.80 25.37
N THR A 229 1.14 -23.11 25.99
CA THR A 229 2.44 -22.86 25.34
C THR A 229 3.14 -24.16 24.92
N ASP A 230 3.09 -25.20 25.75
CA ASP A 230 3.74 -26.49 25.46
C ASP A 230 3.07 -27.24 24.29
N GLU A 231 1.75 -27.19 24.20
CA GLU A 231 1.04 -27.73 23.03
C GLU A 231 1.37 -26.97 21.75
N LEU A 232 1.40 -25.64 21.84
CA LEU A 232 1.74 -24.77 20.71
C LEU A 232 3.17 -25.05 20.21
N LEU A 233 4.14 -25.23 21.12
CA LEU A 233 5.52 -25.61 20.77
C LEU A 233 5.62 -26.97 20.07
N LYS A 234 4.75 -27.92 20.41
CA LYS A 234 4.66 -29.23 19.73
C LYS A 234 4.08 -29.13 18.31
N GLU A 235 3.14 -28.21 18.09
CA GLU A 235 2.50 -28.00 16.78
C GLU A 235 3.37 -27.16 15.84
N ILE A 236 4.11 -26.17 16.38
CA ILE A 236 5.04 -25.32 15.62
C ILE A 236 6.44 -25.97 15.73
N LYS A 237 6.85 -26.63 14.64
CA LYS A 237 8.15 -27.33 14.54
C LYS A 237 9.30 -26.36 14.26
N GLU A 238 9.44 -25.32 15.09
CA GLU A 238 10.45 -24.28 14.98
C GLU A 238 11.22 -24.15 16.29
N SER A 239 12.25 -23.29 16.33
CA SER A 239 13.02 -23.05 17.54
C SER A 239 12.13 -22.59 18.70
N GLU A 240 12.14 -23.32 19.82
CA GLU A 240 11.33 -22.96 21.00
C GLU A 240 11.60 -21.54 21.49
N SER A 241 12.86 -21.11 21.47
CA SER A 241 13.25 -19.77 21.91
C SER A 241 12.64 -18.69 21.03
N TRP A 242 12.55 -18.92 19.73
CA TRP A 242 11.92 -18.00 18.79
C TRP A 242 10.41 -17.95 19.01
N VAL A 243 9.73 -19.10 19.05
CA VAL A 243 8.27 -19.17 19.29
C VAL A 243 7.91 -18.51 20.63
N LYS A 244 8.64 -18.82 21.72
CA LYS A 244 8.44 -18.19 23.04
C LYS A 244 8.63 -16.67 22.99
N THR A 245 9.59 -16.19 22.21
CA THR A 245 9.81 -14.75 22.02
C THR A 245 8.62 -14.10 21.31
N ARG A 246 8.08 -14.73 20.25
CA ARG A 246 6.89 -14.21 19.54
C ARG A 246 5.65 -14.21 20.42
N ILE A 247 5.42 -15.28 21.20
CA ILE A 247 4.32 -15.32 22.18
C ILE A 247 4.40 -14.12 23.15
N LYS A 248 5.59 -13.86 23.72
CA LYS A 248 5.81 -12.70 24.61
C LYS A 248 5.48 -11.38 23.92
N THR A 249 5.88 -11.24 22.65
CA THR A 249 5.60 -10.04 21.86
C THR A 249 4.08 -9.88 21.64
N LEU A 250 3.38 -10.94 21.26
CA LEU A 250 1.93 -10.93 21.06
C LEU A 250 1.15 -10.62 22.35
N VAL A 251 1.61 -11.13 23.49
CA VAL A 251 1.05 -10.79 24.81
C VAL A 251 1.30 -9.31 25.14
N LYS A 252 2.54 -8.81 24.95
CA LYS A 252 2.87 -7.40 25.17
C LYS A 252 2.01 -6.46 24.29
N ASN A 253 1.77 -6.84 23.03
CA ASN A 253 0.97 -6.11 22.07
C ASN A 253 -0.55 -6.33 22.27
N LYS A 254 -0.95 -7.05 23.33
CA LYS A 254 -2.35 -7.33 23.67
C LYS A 254 -3.13 -8.04 22.55
N LYS A 255 -2.47 -8.78 21.67
CA LYS A 255 -3.12 -9.62 20.65
C LYS A 255 -3.57 -10.95 21.21
N ILE A 256 -2.84 -11.48 22.18
CA ILE A 256 -3.22 -12.66 22.98
C ILE A 256 -3.00 -12.38 24.46
N PHE A 257 -3.62 -13.17 25.33
CA PHE A 257 -3.36 -13.16 26.76
C PHE A 257 -3.22 -14.58 27.33
N LEU A 258 -2.49 -14.71 28.41
CA LEU A 258 -2.27 -15.98 29.10
C LEU A 258 -3.11 -16.01 30.39
N VAL A 259 -4.05 -16.96 30.48
CA VAL A 259 -4.91 -17.17 31.63
C VAL A 259 -4.79 -18.64 32.04
N ASP A 260 -4.37 -18.90 33.27
CA ASP A 260 -4.19 -20.26 33.82
C ASP A 260 -3.33 -21.17 32.93
N GLY A 261 -2.28 -20.60 32.32
CA GLY A 261 -1.39 -21.33 31.42
C GLY A 261 -1.93 -21.54 29.99
N ILE A 262 -3.11 -21.02 29.68
CA ILE A 262 -3.76 -21.14 28.38
C ILE A 262 -3.71 -19.83 27.64
N LEU A 263 -3.26 -19.88 26.37
CA LEU A 263 -3.26 -18.74 25.45
C LEU A 263 -4.66 -18.56 24.83
N LYS A 264 -5.12 -17.31 24.82
CA LYS A 264 -6.42 -16.89 24.25
C LYS A 264 -6.26 -15.61 23.45
N LEU A 265 -7.07 -15.41 22.39
CA LEU A 265 -7.11 -14.13 21.67
C LEU A 265 -7.64 -13.02 22.57
N SER A 266 -7.14 -11.83 22.35
CA SER A 266 -7.77 -10.60 22.87
C SER A 266 -9.06 -10.33 22.07
N LEU A 267 -10.17 -10.09 22.77
CA LEU A 267 -11.46 -9.75 22.18
C LEU A 267 -11.43 -8.34 21.60
#